data_4dcd0551ed692657ab1ecffd57b36529
#
_entry.id   4dcd0551ed692657ab1ecffd57b36529
#
_cell.length_a   1.000
_cell.length_b   1.000
_cell.length_c   1.000
_cell.angle_alpha   90.00
_cell.angle_beta   90.00
_cell.angle_gamma   90.00
#
_symmetry.space_group_name_H-M   'P 1'
#
loop_
_entity.id
_entity.type
_entity.pdbx_description
1 polymer ?
#
loop_
_entity_poly.entity_id
_entity_poly.type
_entity_poly.pdbx_seq_one_letter_code
_entity_poly.pdbx_strand_id
1 'polypeptide(L)'
;CVVKPVMSSSGKGQSLLRSADDVQKAWDYAQEGGRAGKGRVIIEGFIDFDYEITLLTVRHIGGTTFCAPVGHRQEKGDYQESWQPQAMSPIALAESERVAKAVTEALGGRGLFGVELFIKGDQVWFSEVSPRPHDTGLVTLISQDLSQFALHARAILGLPIPLIRQFGPSASAVILVEGQSTQTAFANLGAALSEPDTALRLFGKPEVNGQRRMGVALARDESIEAARAKATRASQAVVVEL
;
A
#
# COMPACT_ATOMS: atom_id res chain seq x y z
N CYS A 1 -15.01 -19.01 -1.06
CA CYS A 1 -14.28 -18.47 0.10
C CYS A 1 -12.80 -18.31 -0.26
N VAL A 2 -12.08 -17.56 0.58
CA VAL A 2 -10.65 -17.33 0.44
C VAL A 2 -9.92 -17.95 1.63
N VAL A 3 -8.87 -18.73 1.35
CA VAL A 3 -7.98 -19.29 2.37
C VAL A 3 -6.69 -18.49 2.37
N LYS A 4 -6.26 -18.02 3.55
CA LYS A 4 -5.04 -17.24 3.74
C LYS A 4 -4.20 -17.83 4.88
N PRO A 5 -2.85 -17.81 4.80
CA PRO A 5 -2.00 -17.98 5.99
C PRO A 5 -2.31 -16.87 6.99
N VAL A 6 -2.13 -17.15 8.29
CA VAL A 6 -2.33 -16.14 9.35
C VAL A 6 -1.40 -14.93 9.17
N MET A 7 -0.21 -15.14 8.60
CA MET A 7 0.75 -14.08 8.30
C MET A 7 1.38 -14.32 6.94
N SER A 8 1.17 -13.40 6.02
CA SER A 8 1.77 -13.42 4.68
C SER A 8 2.02 -12.00 4.17
N SER A 9 2.51 -11.86 2.95
CA SER A 9 2.61 -10.59 2.24
C SER A 9 2.41 -10.83 0.75
N SER A 10 1.89 -9.82 0.05
CA SER A 10 1.67 -9.86 -1.40
C SER A 10 0.83 -11.08 -1.84
N GLY A 11 -0.17 -11.47 -1.06
CA GLY A 11 -1.06 -12.59 -1.37
C GLY A 11 -0.42 -13.98 -1.41
N LYS A 12 0.84 -14.14 -0.95
CA LYS A 12 1.52 -15.44 -0.93
C LYS A 12 0.81 -16.41 0.00
N GLY A 13 0.52 -17.62 -0.52
CA GLY A 13 -0.24 -18.64 0.20
C GLY A 13 -1.75 -18.42 0.20
N GLN A 14 -2.26 -17.34 -0.42
CA GLN A 14 -3.69 -17.07 -0.54
C GLN A 14 -4.30 -17.82 -1.73
N SER A 15 -5.47 -18.39 -1.54
CA SER A 15 -6.22 -19.09 -2.59
C SER A 15 -7.70 -18.79 -2.54
N LEU A 16 -8.31 -18.55 -3.70
CA LEU A 16 -9.77 -18.50 -3.86
C LEU A 16 -10.28 -19.92 -4.14
N LEU A 17 -11.14 -20.42 -3.26
CA LEU A 17 -11.81 -21.72 -3.41
C LEU A 17 -13.17 -21.50 -4.05
N ARG A 18 -13.41 -22.23 -5.14
CA ARG A 18 -14.68 -22.25 -5.87
C ARG A 18 -15.45 -23.54 -5.64
N SER A 19 -14.75 -24.61 -5.29
CA SER A 19 -15.32 -25.93 -5.01
C SER A 19 -14.60 -26.63 -3.86
N ALA A 20 -15.12 -27.77 -3.41
CA ALA A 20 -14.48 -28.62 -2.41
C ALA A 20 -13.16 -29.22 -2.93
N ASP A 21 -13.01 -29.38 -4.23
CA ASP A 21 -11.82 -29.97 -4.85
C ASP A 21 -10.57 -29.05 -4.71
N ASP A 22 -10.80 -27.75 -4.48
CA ASP A 22 -9.72 -26.77 -4.29
C ASP A 22 -9.08 -26.84 -2.89
N VAL A 23 -9.73 -27.49 -1.92
CA VAL A 23 -9.38 -27.39 -0.50
C VAL A 23 -7.96 -27.87 -0.23
N GLN A 24 -7.59 -29.05 -0.71
CA GLN A 24 -6.26 -29.62 -0.43
C GLN A 24 -5.15 -28.76 -1.05
N LYS A 25 -5.33 -28.33 -2.30
CA LYS A 25 -4.36 -27.46 -2.99
C LYS A 25 -4.19 -26.11 -2.28
N ALA A 26 -5.31 -25.52 -1.85
CA ALA A 26 -5.29 -24.25 -1.12
C ALA A 26 -4.62 -24.37 0.25
N TRP A 27 -4.87 -25.47 0.96
CA TRP A 27 -4.22 -25.78 2.23
C TRP A 27 -2.70 -25.90 2.05
N ASP A 28 -2.25 -26.72 1.10
CA ASP A 28 -0.82 -26.97 0.86
C ASP A 28 -0.12 -25.64 0.49
N TYR A 29 -0.71 -24.84 -0.40
CA TYR A 29 -0.16 -23.55 -0.77
C TYR A 29 -0.10 -22.57 0.42
N ALA A 30 -1.12 -22.58 1.28
CA ALA A 30 -1.11 -21.73 2.48
C ALA A 30 -0.02 -22.15 3.48
N GLN A 31 0.32 -23.46 3.55
CA GLN A 31 1.42 -23.93 4.42
C GLN A 31 2.81 -23.54 3.90
N GLU A 32 2.98 -23.34 2.59
CA GLU A 32 4.24 -22.95 1.96
C GLU A 32 4.43 -21.43 1.91
N GLY A 33 3.34 -20.67 1.69
CA GLY A 33 3.38 -19.22 1.48
C GLY A 33 3.40 -18.38 2.76
N GLY A 34 3.14 -18.96 3.93
CA GLY A 34 3.06 -18.26 5.19
C GLY A 34 4.42 -17.85 5.76
N ARG A 35 4.52 -16.62 6.30
CA ARG A 35 5.73 -16.15 7.01
C ARG A 35 5.86 -16.68 8.45
N ALA A 36 4.76 -17.10 9.03
CA ALA A 36 4.73 -17.69 10.39
C ALA A 36 5.03 -19.19 10.41
N GLY A 37 5.42 -19.77 9.26
CA GLY A 37 5.58 -21.22 9.11
C GLY A 37 4.25 -21.94 8.93
N LYS A 38 4.29 -23.27 8.98
CA LYS A 38 3.11 -24.13 8.83
C LYS A 38 2.18 -24.01 10.05
N GLY A 39 0.87 -24.08 9.81
CA GLY A 39 -0.09 -24.04 10.90
C GLY A 39 -1.48 -23.55 10.49
N ARG A 40 -2.06 -22.70 11.32
CA ARG A 40 -3.42 -22.20 11.13
C ARG A 40 -3.56 -21.35 9.89
N VAL A 41 -4.75 -21.39 9.28
CA VAL A 41 -5.19 -20.53 8.18
C VAL A 41 -6.42 -19.75 8.61
N ILE A 42 -6.69 -18.65 7.93
CA ILE A 42 -7.95 -17.92 7.98
C ILE A 42 -8.79 -18.33 6.77
N ILE A 43 -10.06 -18.59 6.99
CA ILE A 43 -11.05 -18.85 5.93
C ILE A 43 -12.04 -17.69 5.96
N GLU A 44 -12.08 -16.93 4.89
CA GLU A 44 -12.92 -15.72 4.77
C GLU A 44 -13.98 -15.91 3.67
N GLY A 45 -15.13 -15.24 3.83
CA GLY A 45 -16.08 -15.07 2.75
C GLY A 45 -15.44 -14.30 1.58
N PHE A 46 -15.77 -14.67 0.36
CA PHE A 46 -15.38 -13.85 -0.79
C PHE A 46 -16.20 -12.56 -0.80
N ILE A 47 -15.55 -11.43 -0.88
CA ILE A 47 -16.16 -10.11 -0.99
C ILE A 47 -16.04 -9.65 -2.44
N ASP A 48 -17.19 -9.44 -3.08
CA ASP A 48 -17.29 -8.83 -4.41
C ASP A 48 -17.33 -7.30 -4.23
N PHE A 49 -16.15 -6.66 -4.25
CA PHE A 49 -15.99 -5.24 -3.99
C PHE A 49 -15.79 -4.42 -5.27
N ASP A 50 -16.11 -3.12 -5.20
CA ASP A 50 -15.90 -2.19 -6.31
C ASP A 50 -14.44 -1.74 -6.38
N TYR A 51 -13.83 -1.47 -5.23
CA TYR A 51 -12.43 -1.08 -5.09
C TYR A 51 -11.91 -1.33 -3.68
N GLU A 52 -10.59 -1.34 -3.56
CA GLU A 52 -9.86 -1.46 -2.31
C GLU A 52 -9.14 -0.16 -1.98
N ILE A 53 -9.07 0.19 -0.70
CA ILE A 53 -8.30 1.32 -0.20
C ILE A 53 -7.33 0.89 0.90
N THR A 54 -6.27 1.66 1.06
CA THR A 54 -5.50 1.70 2.30
C THR A 54 -5.84 2.98 3.06
N LEU A 55 -6.38 2.86 4.27
CA LEU A 55 -6.57 3.99 5.17
C LEU A 55 -5.41 4.04 6.17
N LEU A 56 -4.46 4.96 5.91
CA LEU A 56 -3.34 5.19 6.82
C LEU A 56 -3.85 5.83 8.11
N THR A 57 -3.84 5.04 9.18
CA THR A 57 -4.40 5.37 10.49
C THR A 57 -3.27 5.60 11.47
N VAL A 58 -3.21 6.77 12.09
CA VAL A 58 -2.13 7.17 12.99
C VAL A 58 -2.64 7.28 14.42
N ARG A 59 -2.16 6.39 15.29
CA ARG A 59 -2.41 6.46 16.74
C ARG A 59 -1.26 7.20 17.41
N HIS A 60 -1.55 8.35 17.99
CA HIS A 60 -0.56 9.23 18.60
C HIS A 60 -1.03 9.77 19.96
N ILE A 61 -0.24 10.62 20.59
CA ILE A 61 -0.53 11.11 21.94
C ILE A 61 -1.86 11.90 22.03
N GLY A 62 -2.28 12.56 20.93
CA GLY A 62 -3.54 13.32 20.85
C GLY A 62 -4.76 12.49 20.42
N GLY A 63 -4.60 11.18 20.20
CA GLY A 63 -5.70 10.30 19.75
C GLY A 63 -5.40 9.55 18.46
N THR A 64 -6.42 9.40 17.62
CA THR A 64 -6.30 8.77 16.30
C THR A 64 -6.61 9.79 15.21
N THR A 65 -5.73 9.87 14.21
CA THR A 65 -5.87 10.74 13.03
C THR A 65 -5.72 9.88 11.77
N PHE A 66 -6.46 10.23 10.70
CA PHE A 66 -6.42 9.53 9.43
C PHE A 66 -5.78 10.40 8.35
N CYS A 67 -5.01 9.77 7.46
CA CYS A 67 -4.69 10.39 6.18
C CYS A 67 -5.90 10.29 5.24
N ALA A 68 -5.96 11.12 4.19
CA ALA A 68 -6.94 10.89 3.13
C ALA A 68 -6.79 9.48 2.56
N PRO A 69 -7.89 8.81 2.15
CA PRO A 69 -7.84 7.44 1.65
C PRO A 69 -6.89 7.30 0.47
N VAL A 70 -6.15 6.21 0.45
CA VAL A 70 -5.23 5.86 -0.63
C VAL A 70 -5.85 4.77 -1.48
N GLY A 71 -6.13 5.07 -2.75
CA GLY A 71 -6.46 4.07 -3.76
C GLY A 71 -5.17 3.43 -4.29
N HIS A 72 -5.25 2.19 -4.72
CA HIS A 72 -4.09 1.49 -5.26
C HIS A 72 -4.49 0.44 -6.29
N ARG A 73 -3.52 0.04 -7.09
CA ARG A 73 -3.62 -1.08 -8.02
C ARG A 73 -2.53 -2.08 -7.73
N GLN A 74 -2.92 -3.34 -7.69
CA GLN A 74 -2.03 -4.48 -7.55
C GLN A 74 -2.12 -5.37 -8.79
N GLU A 75 -1.01 -6.05 -9.11
CA GLU A 75 -0.97 -7.10 -10.11
C GLU A 75 -0.40 -8.37 -9.48
N LYS A 76 -1.16 -9.46 -9.52
CA LYS A 76 -0.76 -10.74 -8.88
C LYS A 76 -0.33 -10.60 -7.41
N GLY A 77 -0.98 -9.69 -6.67
CA GLY A 77 -0.66 -9.39 -5.28
C GLY A 77 0.51 -8.42 -5.07
N ASP A 78 1.18 -7.97 -6.14
CA ASP A 78 2.26 -7.00 -6.02
C ASP A 78 1.77 -5.58 -6.33
N TYR A 79 2.09 -4.65 -5.44
CA TYR A 79 1.81 -3.22 -5.58
C TYR A 79 2.44 -2.65 -6.85
N GLN A 80 1.64 -1.93 -7.65
CA GLN A 80 2.04 -1.29 -8.89
C GLN A 80 1.99 0.24 -8.80
N GLU A 81 0.89 0.77 -8.31
CA GLU A 81 0.67 2.21 -8.16
C GLU A 81 -0.29 2.51 -7.02
N SER A 82 -0.21 3.71 -6.48
CA SER A 82 -1.20 4.28 -5.56
C SER A 82 -1.45 5.73 -5.86
N TRP A 83 -2.59 6.24 -5.40
CA TRP A 83 -3.01 7.63 -5.56
C TRP A 83 -3.76 8.12 -4.33
N GLN A 84 -3.73 9.43 -4.12
CA GLN A 84 -4.35 10.10 -2.99
C GLN A 84 -4.82 11.51 -3.38
N PRO A 85 -6.09 11.86 -3.03
CA PRO A 85 -7.07 11.03 -2.34
C PRO A 85 -7.80 10.05 -3.26
N GLN A 86 -8.22 8.90 -2.72
CA GLN A 86 -9.24 8.09 -3.36
C GLN A 86 -10.62 8.70 -3.10
N ALA A 87 -11.36 8.99 -4.16
CA ALA A 87 -12.74 9.48 -4.04
C ALA A 87 -13.65 8.39 -3.43
N MET A 88 -14.44 8.77 -2.44
CA MET A 88 -15.37 7.90 -1.72
C MET A 88 -16.63 8.67 -1.36
N SER A 89 -17.73 7.95 -1.11
CA SER A 89 -18.88 8.58 -0.49
C SER A 89 -18.58 8.99 0.97
N PRO A 90 -19.20 10.05 1.49
CA PRO A 90 -19.02 10.43 2.89
C PRO A 90 -19.39 9.31 3.88
N ILE A 91 -20.38 8.47 3.53
CA ILE A 91 -20.80 7.33 4.35
C ILE A 91 -19.72 6.26 4.39
N ALA A 92 -19.18 5.85 3.23
CA ALA A 92 -18.10 4.87 3.15
C ALA A 92 -16.83 5.38 3.85
N LEU A 93 -16.50 6.67 3.74
CA LEU A 93 -15.36 7.27 4.42
C LEU A 93 -15.52 7.19 5.95
N ALA A 94 -16.67 7.64 6.48
CA ALA A 94 -16.93 7.61 7.92
C ALA A 94 -16.90 6.18 8.48
N GLU A 95 -17.46 5.20 7.74
CA GLU A 95 -17.43 3.81 8.14
C GLU A 95 -16.01 3.22 8.07
N SER A 96 -15.22 3.59 7.06
CA SER A 96 -13.81 3.21 6.94
C SER A 96 -12.99 3.71 8.14
N GLU A 97 -13.18 4.95 8.54
CA GLU A 97 -12.52 5.53 9.73
C GLU A 97 -12.96 4.82 11.02
N ARG A 98 -14.25 4.51 11.16
CA ARG A 98 -14.79 3.78 12.31
C ARG A 98 -14.17 2.39 12.43
N VAL A 99 -14.12 1.63 11.32
CA VAL A 99 -13.52 0.29 11.26
C VAL A 99 -12.02 0.35 11.57
N ALA A 100 -11.29 1.24 10.89
CA ALA A 100 -9.84 1.38 11.08
C ALA A 100 -9.49 1.80 12.52
N LYS A 101 -10.28 2.70 13.12
CA LYS A 101 -10.11 3.08 14.52
C LYS A 101 -10.29 1.89 15.45
N ALA A 102 -11.38 1.14 15.30
CA ALA A 102 -11.68 -0.02 16.14
C ALA A 102 -10.57 -1.10 16.05
N VAL A 103 -10.12 -1.42 14.85
CA VAL A 103 -9.04 -2.40 14.62
C VAL A 103 -7.74 -1.93 15.27
N THR A 104 -7.33 -0.69 15.04
CA THR A 104 -6.05 -0.19 15.57
C THR A 104 -6.09 0.04 17.09
N GLU A 105 -7.25 0.36 17.66
CA GLU A 105 -7.45 0.43 19.12
C GLU A 105 -7.32 -0.97 19.77
N ALA A 106 -7.90 -1.99 19.15
CA ALA A 106 -7.78 -3.38 19.61
C ALA A 106 -6.35 -3.90 19.59
N LEU A 107 -5.55 -3.50 18.59
CA LEU A 107 -4.13 -3.83 18.51
C LEU A 107 -3.28 -3.10 19.57
N GLY A 108 -3.68 -1.92 19.95
CA GLY A 108 -2.93 -1.10 20.89
C GLY A 108 -1.70 -0.41 20.28
N GLY A 109 -0.85 0.16 21.15
CA GLY A 109 0.37 0.85 20.73
C GLY A 109 0.16 2.21 20.08
N ARG A 110 1.24 2.90 19.73
CA ARG A 110 1.28 4.15 18.97
C ARG A 110 2.12 3.96 17.72
N GLY A 111 1.70 4.56 16.62
CA GLY A 111 2.37 4.44 15.33
C GLY A 111 1.39 4.68 14.19
N LEU A 112 1.87 4.43 12.99
CA LEU A 112 1.05 4.41 11.79
C LEU A 112 0.69 2.96 11.43
N PHE A 113 -0.55 2.77 11.04
CA PHE A 113 -1.12 1.49 10.61
C PHE A 113 -1.67 1.66 9.19
N GLY A 114 -1.29 0.78 8.28
CA GLY A 114 -1.93 0.63 6.98
C GLY A 114 -3.13 -0.32 7.13
N VAL A 115 -4.34 0.22 7.13
CA VAL A 115 -5.57 -0.58 7.22
C VAL A 115 -6.16 -0.73 5.83
N GLU A 116 -6.24 -1.96 5.32
CA GLU A 116 -6.80 -2.27 4.02
C GLU A 116 -8.27 -2.65 4.13
N LEU A 117 -9.09 -2.03 3.28
CA LEU A 117 -10.54 -2.10 3.33
C LEU A 117 -11.10 -2.32 1.93
N PHE A 118 -12.06 -3.24 1.81
CA PHE A 118 -12.87 -3.42 0.61
C PHE A 118 -14.10 -2.53 0.66
N ILE A 119 -14.42 -1.89 -0.46
CA ILE A 119 -15.53 -0.94 -0.58
C ILE A 119 -16.49 -1.41 -1.67
N LYS A 120 -17.79 -1.44 -1.35
CA LYS A 120 -18.87 -1.65 -2.32
C LYS A 120 -20.01 -0.69 -2.04
N GLY A 121 -20.17 0.32 -2.89
CA GLY A 121 -21.07 1.43 -2.58
C GLY A 121 -20.70 2.08 -1.25
N ASP A 122 -21.61 2.05 -0.28
CA ASP A 122 -21.41 2.56 1.09
C ASP A 122 -20.94 1.48 2.08
N GLN A 123 -20.86 0.24 1.66
CA GLN A 123 -20.45 -0.87 2.52
C GLN A 123 -18.93 -0.98 2.59
N VAL A 124 -18.43 -1.28 3.78
CA VAL A 124 -17.00 -1.37 4.09
C VAL A 124 -16.71 -2.69 4.80
N TRP A 125 -15.71 -3.42 4.33
CA TRP A 125 -15.20 -4.62 4.98
C TRP A 125 -13.72 -4.48 5.27
N PHE A 126 -13.33 -4.90 6.45
CA PHE A 126 -11.93 -5.03 6.84
C PHE A 126 -11.28 -6.19 6.06
N SER A 127 -10.12 -5.92 5.47
CA SER A 127 -9.29 -6.92 4.77
C SER A 127 -8.09 -7.32 5.62
N GLU A 128 -7.17 -6.38 5.84
CA GLU A 128 -5.98 -6.63 6.66
C GLU A 128 -5.44 -5.35 7.31
N VAL A 129 -4.53 -5.51 8.26
CA VAL A 129 -3.82 -4.39 8.88
C VAL A 129 -2.33 -4.64 8.95
N SER A 130 -1.56 -3.67 8.51
CA SER A 130 -0.11 -3.61 8.65
C SER A 130 0.26 -2.60 9.74
N PRO A 131 0.76 -3.00 10.92
CA PRO A 131 1.14 -2.09 12.00
C PRO A 131 2.50 -1.42 11.73
N ARG A 132 2.64 -0.78 10.57
CA ARG A 132 3.86 -0.18 10.04
C ARG A 132 3.53 0.74 8.85
N PRO A 133 4.49 1.57 8.38
CA PRO A 133 4.39 2.22 7.07
C PRO A 133 4.10 1.19 5.96
N HIS A 134 3.22 1.55 5.03
CA HIS A 134 2.70 0.67 3.99
C HIS A 134 3.20 1.07 2.59
N ASP A 135 3.33 0.10 1.68
CA ASP A 135 3.81 0.37 0.32
C ASP A 135 2.90 1.35 -0.44
N THR A 136 1.57 1.21 -0.28
CA THR A 136 0.62 2.15 -0.88
C THR A 136 0.77 3.57 -0.35
N GLY A 137 1.22 3.72 0.90
CA GLY A 137 1.47 5.01 1.55
C GLY A 137 2.72 5.74 1.05
N LEU A 138 3.50 5.18 0.11
CA LEU A 138 4.63 5.89 -0.52
C LEU A 138 4.18 7.16 -1.25
N VAL A 139 2.94 7.24 -1.71
CA VAL A 139 2.36 8.46 -2.28
C VAL A 139 2.42 9.65 -1.31
N THR A 140 2.39 9.41 0.01
CA THR A 140 2.47 10.47 1.03
C THR A 140 3.79 11.25 1.04
N LEU A 141 4.81 10.75 0.36
CA LEU A 141 6.07 11.45 0.17
C LEU A 141 5.96 12.70 -0.73
N ILE A 142 4.85 12.84 -1.46
CA ILE A 142 4.58 13.99 -2.33
C ILE A 142 3.19 14.59 -2.12
N SER A 143 2.23 13.83 -1.60
CA SER A 143 0.82 14.25 -1.49
C SER A 143 0.52 15.09 -0.26
N GLN A 144 1.35 15.05 0.78
CA GLN A 144 1.09 15.71 2.07
C GLN A 144 2.37 16.22 2.75
N ASP A 145 2.22 17.13 3.71
CA ASP A 145 3.33 17.76 4.43
C ASP A 145 4.07 16.79 5.36
N LEU A 146 3.35 15.86 5.97
CA LEU A 146 3.92 14.81 6.83
C LEU A 146 3.76 13.46 6.12
N SER A 147 4.85 12.93 5.58
CA SER A 147 4.83 11.59 5.00
C SER A 147 4.42 10.52 6.03
N GLN A 148 3.98 9.35 5.59
CA GLN A 148 3.68 8.23 6.47
C GLN A 148 4.84 7.89 7.43
N PHE A 149 6.09 8.07 7.00
CA PHE A 149 7.28 7.84 7.83
C PHE A 149 7.41 8.92 8.91
N ALA A 150 7.20 10.18 8.55
CA ALA A 150 7.21 11.29 9.52
C ALA A 150 6.07 11.16 10.54
N LEU A 151 4.87 10.75 10.10
CA LEU A 151 3.73 10.48 10.96
C LEU A 151 4.02 9.33 11.93
N HIS A 152 4.60 8.23 11.42
CA HIS A 152 5.00 7.10 12.25
C HIS A 152 6.04 7.50 13.31
N ALA A 153 7.10 8.21 12.90
CA ALA A 153 8.13 8.68 13.80
C ALA A 153 7.57 9.61 14.88
N ARG A 154 6.71 10.59 14.51
CA ARG A 154 6.05 11.46 15.50
C ARG A 154 5.19 10.66 16.47
N ALA A 155 4.43 9.70 15.99
CA ALA A 155 3.53 8.90 16.81
C ALA A 155 4.30 8.07 17.87
N ILE A 156 5.37 7.37 17.48
CA ILE A 156 6.16 6.53 18.40
C ILE A 156 6.98 7.36 19.38
N LEU A 157 7.41 8.55 18.97
CA LEU A 157 8.17 9.47 19.84
C LEU A 157 7.27 10.32 20.75
N GLY A 158 5.93 10.17 20.65
CA GLY A 158 5.00 10.97 21.45
C GLY A 158 4.93 12.44 21.04
N LEU A 159 5.34 12.77 19.82
CA LEU A 159 5.28 14.13 19.29
C LEU A 159 3.87 14.46 18.76
N PRO A 160 3.45 15.75 18.80
CA PRO A 160 2.13 16.15 18.36
C PRO A 160 1.97 16.03 16.82
N ILE A 161 0.74 15.69 16.41
CA ILE A 161 0.28 15.68 15.01
C ILE A 161 -0.98 16.55 14.95
N PRO A 162 -0.83 17.89 14.89
CA PRO A 162 -1.97 18.80 14.95
C PRO A 162 -2.81 18.81 13.68
N LEU A 163 -2.18 18.58 12.55
CA LEU A 163 -2.81 18.61 11.23
C LEU A 163 -1.95 17.82 10.23
N ILE A 164 -2.61 17.14 9.31
CA ILE A 164 -2.01 16.57 8.10
C ILE A 164 -2.54 17.39 6.92
N ARG A 165 -1.66 18.15 6.25
CA ARG A 165 -2.05 18.98 5.13
C ARG A 165 -1.78 18.25 3.83
N GLN A 166 -2.82 18.05 3.04
CA GLN A 166 -2.71 17.49 1.69
C GLN A 166 -2.46 18.59 0.66
N PHE A 167 -1.59 18.31 -0.31
CA PHE A 167 -1.20 19.27 -1.34
C PHE A 167 -2.04 19.17 -2.62
N GLY A 168 -2.81 18.10 -2.81
CA GLY A 168 -3.66 17.88 -3.98
C GLY A 168 -3.51 16.48 -4.57
N PRO A 169 -4.13 16.23 -5.73
CA PRO A 169 -4.10 14.93 -6.38
C PRO A 169 -2.67 14.47 -6.65
N SER A 170 -2.34 13.28 -6.21
CA SER A 170 -0.97 12.75 -6.24
C SER A 170 -0.96 11.26 -6.51
N ALA A 171 0.11 10.77 -7.10
CA ALA A 171 0.29 9.36 -7.38
C ALA A 171 1.73 8.88 -7.17
N SER A 172 1.87 7.58 -6.97
CA SER A 172 3.13 6.85 -6.90
C SER A 172 3.06 5.66 -7.85
N ALA A 173 4.07 5.48 -8.70
CA ALA A 173 4.22 4.34 -9.60
C ALA A 173 5.55 3.63 -9.34
N VAL A 174 5.54 2.28 -9.36
CA VAL A 174 6.74 1.49 -9.07
C VAL A 174 7.75 1.52 -10.22
N ILE A 175 9.02 1.44 -9.87
CA ILE A 175 10.13 1.16 -10.79
C ILE A 175 10.46 -0.32 -10.62
N LEU A 176 10.06 -1.14 -11.59
CA LEU A 176 10.26 -2.58 -11.60
C LEU A 176 11.39 -2.96 -12.54
N VAL A 177 12.14 -3.98 -12.16
CA VAL A 177 13.13 -4.64 -13.00
C VAL A 177 13.03 -6.15 -12.83
N GLU A 178 13.36 -6.90 -13.86
CA GLU A 178 13.45 -8.35 -13.82
C GLU A 178 14.84 -8.79 -14.29
N GLY A 179 15.49 -9.65 -13.52
CA GLY A 179 16.82 -10.16 -13.84
C GLY A 179 17.57 -10.69 -12.62
N GLN A 180 18.89 -10.77 -12.74
CA GLN A 180 19.79 -11.19 -11.66
C GLN A 180 21.04 -10.31 -11.66
N SER A 181 21.28 -9.63 -10.54
CA SER A 181 22.50 -8.82 -10.33
C SER A 181 22.71 -8.55 -8.85
N THR A 182 23.96 -8.46 -8.45
CA THR A 182 24.39 -7.93 -7.14
C THR A 182 24.96 -6.51 -7.26
N GLN A 183 24.98 -5.95 -8.48
CA GLN A 183 25.38 -4.58 -8.75
C GLN A 183 24.31 -3.93 -9.61
N THR A 184 23.68 -2.88 -9.08
CA THR A 184 22.62 -2.18 -9.80
C THR A 184 22.94 -0.70 -9.90
N ALA A 185 22.67 -0.12 -11.06
CA ALA A 185 22.76 1.32 -11.28
C ALA A 185 21.43 1.86 -11.82
N PHE A 186 21.26 3.17 -11.75
CA PHE A 186 20.08 3.84 -12.26
C PHE A 186 20.48 4.89 -13.28
N ALA A 187 19.90 4.81 -14.47
CA ALA A 187 20.16 5.74 -15.56
C ALA A 187 18.88 6.48 -15.96
N ASN A 188 19.04 7.50 -16.81
CA ASN A 188 17.98 8.31 -17.40
C ASN A 188 17.12 9.09 -16.37
N LEU A 189 17.65 9.40 -15.20
CA LEU A 189 16.93 10.09 -14.13
C LEU A 189 16.50 11.51 -14.53
N GLY A 190 17.26 12.18 -15.41
CA GLY A 190 16.92 13.50 -15.94
C GLY A 190 15.60 13.50 -16.71
N ALA A 191 15.34 12.48 -17.53
CA ALA A 191 14.08 12.34 -18.25
C ALA A 191 12.92 12.02 -17.27
N ALA A 192 13.14 11.20 -16.26
CA ALA A 192 12.14 10.88 -15.25
C ALA A 192 11.73 12.09 -14.39
N LEU A 193 12.59 13.09 -14.27
CA LEU A 193 12.36 14.32 -13.49
C LEU A 193 12.09 15.56 -14.38
N SER A 194 11.84 15.38 -15.67
CA SER A 194 11.65 16.49 -16.62
C SER A 194 10.33 17.22 -16.45
N GLU A 195 9.30 16.56 -15.92
CA GLU A 195 8.00 17.18 -15.65
C GLU A 195 7.99 17.83 -14.24
N PRO A 196 7.32 18.99 -14.07
CA PRO A 196 7.21 19.61 -12.74
C PRO A 196 6.42 18.74 -11.76
N ASP A 197 6.64 18.95 -10.46
CA ASP A 197 5.97 18.21 -9.40
C ASP A 197 6.18 16.69 -9.47
N THR A 198 7.36 16.25 -9.91
CA THR A 198 7.80 14.85 -9.89
C THR A 198 8.92 14.65 -8.87
N ALA A 199 9.02 13.46 -8.33
CA ALA A 199 10.12 13.04 -7.46
C ALA A 199 10.39 11.53 -7.61
N LEU A 200 11.60 11.11 -7.27
CA LEU A 200 12.00 9.70 -7.26
C LEU A 200 12.42 9.25 -5.87
N ARG A 201 12.18 7.99 -5.56
CA ARG A 201 12.79 7.28 -4.44
C ARG A 201 13.38 5.98 -4.96
N LEU A 202 14.70 5.94 -5.04
CA LEU A 202 15.45 4.78 -5.48
C LEU A 202 15.80 3.93 -4.26
N PHE A 203 15.59 2.63 -4.33
CA PHE A 203 15.82 1.73 -3.22
C PHE A 203 17.21 1.11 -3.30
N GLY A 204 18.01 1.27 -2.25
CA GLY A 204 19.34 0.67 -2.14
C GLY A 204 19.29 -0.81 -1.81
N LYS A 205 18.59 -1.61 -2.62
CA LYS A 205 18.54 -3.06 -2.42
C LYS A 205 19.85 -3.71 -2.85
N PRO A 206 20.37 -4.69 -2.09
CA PRO A 206 21.72 -5.25 -2.35
C PRO A 206 21.80 -6.12 -3.60
N GLU A 207 20.66 -6.61 -4.09
CA GLU A 207 20.61 -7.51 -5.24
C GLU A 207 19.25 -7.43 -5.95
N VAL A 208 19.25 -7.85 -7.20
CA VAL A 208 18.05 -8.24 -7.96
C VAL A 208 18.10 -9.74 -8.20
N ASN A 209 17.01 -10.44 -7.91
CA ASN A 209 16.81 -11.84 -8.22
C ASN A 209 15.34 -12.04 -8.59
N GLY A 210 15.07 -12.27 -9.87
CA GLY A 210 13.74 -12.25 -10.47
C GLY A 210 13.16 -10.84 -10.58
N GLN A 211 11.83 -10.71 -10.47
CA GLN A 211 11.17 -9.40 -10.50
C GLN A 211 11.35 -8.68 -9.16
N ARG A 212 11.83 -7.43 -9.21
CA ARG A 212 12.06 -6.65 -8.02
C ARG A 212 11.74 -5.17 -8.21
N ARG A 213 11.04 -4.60 -7.23
CA ARG A 213 10.78 -3.17 -7.14
C ARG A 213 12.02 -2.46 -6.63
N MET A 214 12.60 -1.58 -7.46
CA MET A 214 13.85 -0.86 -7.19
C MET A 214 13.63 0.60 -6.86
N GLY A 215 12.40 1.07 -6.90
CA GLY A 215 12.07 2.45 -6.57
C GLY A 215 10.60 2.75 -6.81
N VAL A 216 10.26 4.03 -6.61
CA VAL A 216 8.99 4.62 -7.00
C VAL A 216 9.23 5.99 -7.61
N ALA A 217 8.46 6.31 -8.63
CA ALA A 217 8.27 7.67 -9.12
C ALA A 217 7.00 8.24 -8.50
N LEU A 218 7.04 9.50 -8.13
CA LEU A 218 5.97 10.23 -7.46
C LEU A 218 5.60 11.44 -8.31
N ALA A 219 4.31 11.75 -8.40
CA ALA A 219 3.85 12.94 -9.11
C ALA A 219 2.63 13.57 -8.44
N ARG A 220 2.51 14.90 -8.60
CA ARG A 220 1.29 15.67 -8.34
C ARG A 220 0.79 16.28 -9.65
N ASP A 221 -0.54 16.43 -9.76
CA ASP A 221 -1.15 17.11 -10.90
C ASP A 221 -2.53 17.67 -10.50
N GLU A 222 -3.27 18.22 -11.47
CA GLU A 222 -4.60 18.80 -11.27
C GLU A 222 -5.68 17.75 -11.01
N SER A 223 -5.50 16.50 -11.48
CA SER A 223 -6.40 15.38 -11.24
C SER A 223 -5.64 14.10 -10.89
N ILE A 224 -6.34 13.13 -10.32
CA ILE A 224 -5.78 11.80 -10.01
C ILE A 224 -5.31 11.10 -11.27
N GLU A 225 -6.09 11.17 -12.36
CA GLU A 225 -5.75 10.57 -13.64
C GLU A 225 -4.47 11.15 -14.22
N ALA A 226 -4.33 12.47 -14.18
CA ALA A 226 -3.14 13.18 -14.65
C ALA A 226 -1.92 12.85 -13.78
N ALA A 227 -2.07 12.84 -12.45
CA ALA A 227 -0.99 12.47 -11.51
C ALA A 227 -0.52 11.02 -11.73
N ARG A 228 -1.45 10.06 -11.90
CA ARG A 228 -1.14 8.66 -12.20
C ARG A 228 -0.39 8.50 -13.53
N ALA A 229 -0.88 9.16 -14.59
CA ALA A 229 -0.23 9.14 -15.90
C ALA A 229 1.19 9.71 -15.83
N LYS A 230 1.38 10.84 -15.12
CA LYS A 230 2.68 11.48 -14.91
C LYS A 230 3.64 10.58 -14.11
N ALA A 231 3.19 10.01 -12.99
CA ALA A 231 4.00 9.08 -12.18
C ALA A 231 4.42 7.84 -13.00
N THR A 232 3.52 7.31 -13.82
CA THR A 232 3.81 6.19 -14.72
C THR A 232 4.86 6.54 -15.76
N ARG A 233 4.75 7.70 -16.45
CA ARG A 233 5.78 8.15 -17.40
C ARG A 233 7.13 8.31 -16.72
N ALA A 234 7.15 8.94 -15.54
CA ALA A 234 8.38 9.11 -14.76
C ALA A 234 9.00 7.77 -14.34
N SER A 235 8.20 6.81 -13.91
CA SER A 235 8.71 5.48 -13.52
C SER A 235 9.26 4.70 -14.71
N GLN A 236 8.61 4.78 -15.88
CA GLN A 236 9.03 4.11 -17.11
C GLN A 236 10.29 4.73 -17.73
N ALA A 237 10.56 6.01 -17.46
CA ALA A 237 11.76 6.68 -17.93
C ALA A 237 13.02 6.23 -17.19
N VAL A 238 12.91 5.74 -15.96
CA VAL A 238 14.05 5.24 -15.20
C VAL A 238 14.52 3.90 -15.77
N VAL A 239 15.81 3.82 -16.09
CA VAL A 239 16.47 2.58 -16.49
C VAL A 239 17.20 2.00 -15.29
N VAL A 240 16.94 0.73 -14.99
CA VAL A 240 17.70 -0.02 -13.98
C VAL A 240 18.69 -0.92 -14.72
N GLU A 241 19.98 -0.66 -14.54
CA GLU A 241 21.08 -1.44 -15.11
C GLU A 241 21.44 -2.57 -14.12
N LEU A 242 21.55 -3.80 -14.65
CA LEU A 242 21.81 -5.03 -13.89
C LEU A 242 23.19 -5.59 -14.16
#